data_68dfec76be1371b6a316d837eec4f143
#
_entry.id   68dfec76be1371b6a316d837eec4f143
#
_cell.length_a   1.000
_cell.length_b   1.000
_cell.length_c   1.000
_cell.angle_alpha   90.00
_cell.angle_beta   90.00
_cell.angle_gamma   90.00
#
_symmetry.space_group_name_H-M   'P 1'
#
loop_
_entity.id
_entity.type
_entity.pdbx_description
1 polymer ?
#
loop_
_entity_poly.entity_id
_entity_poly.type
_entity_poly.pdbx_seq_one_letter_code
_entity_poly.pdbx_strand_id
1 'polypeptide(L)'
;MFDKVILSEKVAESIKKLIRDKKLQSGDKLPNEIELTKTLNVSRSTIREAIKTLVSKNILEVKRGKGTFVSNMPGLVKDPLGVSLMNKEDLLYFLFETRLIIEPEIAALSAERICKNHIIELEKSFQKMKEKIIMGEDHTEWDKKFHNIIAVSTGNPIMQRIIPIIKDSITEGYIETKEIPESGNIVIKNHEKLLLAIKKKQKNAAREHMKDVILYGMNNIKSKKFD
;
A
#
# COMPACT_ATOMS: atom_id res chain seq x y z
N MET A 1 -18.63 15.25 -31.01
CA MET A 1 -18.24 14.13 -30.12
C MET A 1 -17.08 14.50 -29.20
N PHE A 2 -16.02 15.15 -29.69
CA PHE A 2 -14.87 15.62 -28.88
C PHE A 2 -15.25 16.62 -27.78
N ASP A 3 -16.18 17.56 -28.03
CA ASP A 3 -16.60 18.54 -27.02
C ASP A 3 -17.23 17.92 -25.78
N LYS A 4 -17.90 16.77 -25.90
CA LYS A 4 -18.55 16.07 -24.80
C LYS A 4 -17.51 15.36 -23.88
N VAL A 5 -16.43 14.84 -24.48
CA VAL A 5 -15.31 14.24 -23.72
C VAL A 5 -14.57 15.31 -22.94
N ILE A 6 -14.25 16.44 -23.60
CA ILE A 6 -13.59 17.58 -22.94
C ILE A 6 -14.44 18.12 -21.78
N LEU A 7 -15.77 18.18 -21.94
CA LEU A 7 -16.66 18.65 -20.87
C LEU A 7 -16.68 17.70 -19.66
N SER A 8 -16.74 16.36 -19.90
CA SER A 8 -16.72 15.39 -18.81
C SER A 8 -15.40 15.37 -18.05
N GLU A 9 -14.26 15.62 -18.71
CA GLU A 9 -12.96 15.78 -18.08
C GLU A 9 -12.91 17.04 -17.19
N LYS A 10 -13.40 18.18 -17.68
CA LYS A 10 -13.51 19.41 -16.87
C LYS A 10 -14.41 19.20 -15.65
N VAL A 11 -15.51 18.48 -15.80
CA VAL A 11 -16.39 18.12 -14.68
C VAL A 11 -15.69 17.18 -13.71
N ALA A 12 -14.91 16.21 -14.17
CA ALA A 12 -14.10 15.37 -13.30
C ALA A 12 -13.09 16.18 -12.46
N GLU A 13 -12.41 17.16 -13.07
CA GLU A 13 -11.54 18.07 -12.33
C GLU A 13 -12.30 18.94 -11.31
N SER A 14 -13.51 19.40 -11.68
CA SER A 14 -14.37 20.14 -10.76
C SER A 14 -14.81 19.29 -9.56
N ILE A 15 -15.11 18.00 -9.76
CA ILE A 15 -15.39 17.05 -8.66
C ILE A 15 -14.16 16.84 -7.78
N LYS A 16 -12.96 16.68 -8.36
CA LYS A 16 -11.72 16.62 -7.56
C LYS A 16 -11.50 17.88 -6.73
N LYS A 17 -11.77 19.04 -7.31
CA LYS A 17 -11.70 20.32 -6.58
C LYS A 17 -12.70 20.32 -5.42
N LEU A 18 -13.95 19.90 -5.64
CA LEU A 18 -14.98 19.80 -4.61
C LEU A 18 -14.54 18.87 -3.46
N ILE A 19 -13.91 17.72 -3.77
CA ILE A 19 -13.35 16.81 -2.76
C ILE A 19 -12.30 17.54 -1.91
N ARG A 20 -11.37 18.27 -2.53
CA ARG A 20 -10.34 19.03 -1.83
C ARG A 20 -10.91 20.18 -0.99
N ASP A 21 -11.80 20.97 -1.58
CA ASP A 21 -12.35 22.18 -0.94
C ASP A 21 -13.24 21.80 0.26
N LYS A 22 -14.03 20.73 0.15
CA LYS A 22 -14.83 20.19 1.25
C LYS A 22 -14.04 19.30 2.20
N LYS A 23 -12.74 19.10 1.95
CA LYS A 23 -11.85 18.24 2.75
C LYS A 23 -12.40 16.82 2.95
N LEU A 24 -13.06 16.27 1.91
CA LEU A 24 -13.58 14.91 1.97
C LEU A 24 -12.44 13.92 2.10
N GLN A 25 -12.57 13.01 3.05
CA GLN A 25 -11.60 11.96 3.34
C GLN A 25 -11.93 10.66 2.59
N SER A 26 -11.01 9.72 2.58
CA SER A 26 -11.28 8.35 2.13
C SER A 26 -12.51 7.77 2.81
N GLY A 27 -13.42 7.23 2.03
CA GLY A 27 -14.68 6.66 2.50
C GLY A 27 -15.83 7.66 2.66
N ASP A 28 -15.58 8.96 2.52
CA ASP A 28 -16.65 9.95 2.57
C ASP A 28 -17.54 9.88 1.33
N LYS A 29 -18.83 10.13 1.56
CA LYS A 29 -19.83 10.11 0.50
C LYS A 29 -19.84 11.43 -0.26
N LEU A 30 -19.85 11.35 -1.59
CA LEU A 30 -20.06 12.50 -2.46
C LEU A 30 -21.55 12.92 -2.47
N PRO A 31 -21.84 14.20 -2.79
CA PRO A 31 -23.18 14.61 -3.20
C PRO A 31 -23.70 13.70 -4.33
N ASN A 32 -25.01 13.43 -4.32
CA ASN A 32 -25.60 12.57 -5.35
C ASN A 32 -25.57 13.21 -6.75
N GLU A 33 -25.84 12.41 -7.81
CA GLU A 33 -25.80 12.89 -9.19
C GLU A 33 -26.69 14.11 -9.42
N ILE A 34 -27.86 14.17 -8.78
CA ILE A 34 -28.81 15.30 -8.93
C ILE A 34 -28.23 16.58 -8.30
N GLU A 35 -27.65 16.47 -7.12
CA GLU A 35 -26.98 17.59 -6.46
C GLU A 35 -25.80 18.07 -7.27
N LEU A 36 -24.97 17.16 -7.80
CA LEU A 36 -23.84 17.50 -8.66
C LEU A 36 -24.27 18.17 -9.96
N THR A 37 -25.40 17.74 -10.61
CA THR A 37 -25.90 18.42 -11.80
C THR A 37 -26.30 19.87 -11.52
N LYS A 38 -26.91 20.13 -10.37
CA LYS A 38 -27.29 21.49 -9.95
C LYS A 38 -26.05 22.34 -9.62
N THR A 39 -25.11 21.76 -8.87
CA THR A 39 -23.90 22.50 -8.43
C THR A 39 -22.96 22.84 -9.59
N LEU A 40 -22.82 21.94 -10.56
CA LEU A 40 -21.88 22.09 -11.69
C LEU A 40 -22.56 22.57 -12.98
N ASN A 41 -23.89 22.75 -12.96
CA ASN A 41 -24.71 23.17 -14.10
C ASN A 41 -24.46 22.38 -15.38
N VAL A 42 -24.49 21.05 -15.29
CA VAL A 42 -24.27 20.13 -16.42
C VAL A 42 -25.30 19.00 -16.42
N SER A 43 -25.41 18.26 -17.53
CA SER A 43 -26.35 17.15 -17.67
C SER A 43 -25.96 15.96 -16.79
N ARG A 44 -26.96 15.13 -16.42
CA ARG A 44 -26.71 13.88 -15.69
C ARG A 44 -25.76 12.94 -16.44
N SER A 45 -25.87 12.88 -17.78
CA SER A 45 -24.97 12.05 -18.59
C SER A 45 -23.52 12.50 -18.46
N THR A 46 -23.26 13.81 -18.41
CA THR A 46 -21.91 14.37 -18.22
C THR A 46 -21.37 14.05 -16.83
N ILE A 47 -22.19 14.16 -15.78
CA ILE A 47 -21.80 13.75 -14.40
C ILE A 47 -21.43 12.27 -14.35
N ARG A 48 -22.24 11.39 -14.98
CA ARG A 48 -21.95 9.95 -14.99
C ARG A 48 -20.63 9.62 -15.70
N GLU A 49 -20.37 10.23 -16.83
CA GLU A 49 -19.08 10.04 -17.53
C GLU A 49 -17.90 10.55 -16.70
N ALA A 50 -18.03 11.70 -16.05
CA ALA A 50 -17.03 12.21 -15.13
C ALA A 50 -16.78 11.25 -13.92
N ILE A 51 -17.85 10.72 -13.33
CA ILE A 51 -17.75 9.73 -12.25
C ILE A 51 -17.06 8.46 -12.73
N LYS A 52 -17.42 7.91 -13.91
CA LYS A 52 -16.76 6.74 -14.51
C LYS A 52 -15.26 6.98 -14.69
N THR A 53 -14.87 8.15 -15.21
CA THR A 53 -13.46 8.55 -15.35
C THR A 53 -12.75 8.59 -13.99
N LEU A 54 -13.41 9.10 -12.95
CA LEU A 54 -12.82 9.15 -11.61
C LEU A 54 -12.76 7.76 -10.95
N VAL A 55 -13.71 6.89 -11.23
CA VAL A 55 -13.69 5.48 -10.78
C VAL A 55 -12.56 4.72 -11.48
N SER A 56 -12.38 4.86 -12.78
CA SER A 56 -11.27 4.20 -13.49
C SER A 56 -9.89 4.65 -13.00
N LYS A 57 -9.79 5.89 -12.49
CA LYS A 57 -8.58 6.42 -11.84
C LYS A 57 -8.51 6.11 -10.34
N ASN A 58 -9.39 5.24 -9.83
CA ASN A 58 -9.50 4.91 -8.41
C ASN A 58 -9.61 6.13 -7.47
N ILE A 59 -10.17 7.23 -7.94
CA ILE A 59 -10.44 8.41 -7.10
C ILE A 59 -11.77 8.26 -6.37
N LEU A 60 -12.75 7.65 -7.04
CA LEU A 60 -14.08 7.36 -6.52
C LEU A 60 -14.40 5.86 -6.57
N GLU A 61 -15.31 5.45 -5.69
CA GLU A 61 -15.91 4.12 -5.64
C GLU A 61 -17.44 4.25 -5.67
N VAL A 62 -18.10 3.50 -6.55
CA VAL A 62 -19.57 3.42 -6.58
C VAL A 62 -20.03 2.20 -5.82
N LYS A 63 -20.78 2.39 -4.74
CA LYS A 63 -21.42 1.32 -3.97
C LYS A 63 -22.90 1.25 -4.35
N ARG A 64 -23.28 0.14 -5.01
CA ARG A 64 -24.66 -0.06 -5.53
C ARG A 64 -25.69 0.20 -4.44
N GLY A 65 -26.69 1.05 -4.72
CA GLY A 65 -27.74 1.45 -3.78
C GLY A 65 -27.29 2.39 -2.65
N LYS A 66 -25.98 2.62 -2.46
CA LYS A 66 -25.47 3.45 -1.36
C LYS A 66 -24.94 4.80 -1.83
N GLY A 67 -24.49 4.89 -3.09
CA GLY A 67 -23.98 6.13 -3.70
C GLY A 67 -22.53 6.05 -4.12
N THR A 68 -21.92 7.23 -4.35
CA THR A 68 -20.53 7.40 -4.75
C THR A 68 -19.71 7.91 -3.56
N PHE A 69 -18.55 7.33 -3.36
CA PHE A 69 -17.67 7.59 -2.22
C PHE A 69 -16.25 7.91 -2.70
N VAL A 70 -15.47 8.65 -1.90
CA VAL A 70 -14.04 8.79 -2.11
C VAL A 70 -13.38 7.42 -1.86
N SER A 71 -12.52 6.97 -2.79
CA SER A 71 -11.82 5.68 -2.65
C SER A 71 -10.94 5.64 -1.39
N ASN A 72 -10.67 4.45 -0.87
CA ASN A 72 -9.78 4.26 0.27
C ASN A 72 -8.33 4.68 -0.03
N MET A 73 -7.89 4.52 -1.28
CA MET A 73 -6.57 4.95 -1.75
C MET A 73 -6.74 5.76 -3.05
N PRO A 74 -7.23 7.02 -2.98
CA PRO A 74 -7.59 7.78 -4.16
C PRO A 74 -6.40 8.00 -5.09
N GLY A 75 -6.55 7.63 -6.36
CA GLY A 75 -5.52 7.76 -7.39
C GLY A 75 -4.55 6.60 -7.48
N LEU A 76 -4.58 5.61 -6.57
CA LEU A 76 -3.81 4.39 -6.67
C LEU A 76 -4.63 3.33 -7.42
N VAL A 77 -4.36 3.15 -8.70
CA VAL A 77 -5.01 2.12 -9.54
C VAL A 77 -4.53 0.72 -9.15
N LYS A 78 -5.22 -0.32 -9.62
CA LYS A 78 -4.96 -1.71 -9.22
C LYS A 78 -3.55 -2.21 -9.62
N ASP A 79 -3.04 -1.76 -10.75
CA ASP A 79 -1.70 -2.10 -11.25
C ASP A 79 -0.99 -0.84 -11.75
N PRO A 80 -0.47 0.00 -10.83
CA PRO A 80 0.06 1.31 -11.20
C PRO A 80 1.39 1.26 -11.95
N LEU A 81 2.10 0.13 -11.88
CA LEU A 81 3.38 -0.09 -12.55
C LEU A 81 3.29 -1.02 -13.75
N GLY A 82 2.10 -1.57 -14.06
CA GLY A 82 1.93 -2.53 -15.14
C GLY A 82 2.65 -3.87 -14.88
N VAL A 83 2.88 -4.22 -13.62
CA VAL A 83 3.62 -5.43 -13.25
C VAL A 83 2.91 -6.72 -13.69
N SER A 84 1.59 -6.68 -13.85
CA SER A 84 0.83 -7.82 -14.38
C SER A 84 1.18 -8.19 -15.82
N LEU A 85 1.87 -7.30 -16.56
CA LEU A 85 2.33 -7.50 -17.93
C LEU A 85 3.81 -7.89 -18.01
N MET A 86 4.52 -7.90 -16.87
CA MET A 86 5.94 -8.24 -16.82
C MET A 86 6.14 -9.77 -16.73
N ASN A 87 7.33 -10.22 -17.14
CA ASN A 87 7.71 -11.62 -16.93
C ASN A 87 7.82 -11.90 -15.42
N LYS A 88 7.09 -12.91 -14.95
CA LYS A 88 7.03 -13.26 -13.52
C LYS A 88 8.39 -13.71 -12.96
N GLU A 89 9.23 -14.32 -13.77
CA GLU A 89 10.51 -14.86 -13.31
C GLU A 89 11.45 -13.78 -12.78
N ASP A 90 11.49 -12.62 -13.44
CA ASP A 90 12.36 -11.52 -13.04
C ASP A 90 11.66 -10.54 -12.10
N LEU A 91 10.31 -10.47 -12.18
CA LEU A 91 9.51 -9.52 -11.43
C LEU A 91 9.77 -9.59 -9.92
N LEU A 92 9.79 -10.80 -9.38
CA LEU A 92 9.98 -10.99 -7.94
C LEU A 92 11.34 -10.46 -7.47
N TYR A 93 12.39 -10.72 -8.24
CA TYR A 93 13.72 -10.20 -7.95
C TYR A 93 13.74 -8.67 -7.97
N PHE A 94 13.18 -8.03 -9.01
CA PHE A 94 13.11 -6.57 -9.12
C PHE A 94 12.26 -5.92 -8.03
N LEU A 95 11.21 -6.59 -7.57
CA LEU A 95 10.43 -6.12 -6.43
C LEU A 95 11.25 -6.14 -5.13
N PHE A 96 12.03 -7.19 -4.87
CA PHE A 96 12.92 -7.26 -3.71
C PHE A 96 14.05 -6.24 -3.79
N GLU A 97 14.67 -6.05 -4.96
CA GLU A 97 15.68 -5.01 -5.20
C GLU A 97 15.10 -3.62 -4.91
N THR A 98 13.90 -3.33 -5.41
CA THR A 98 13.19 -2.07 -5.14
C THR A 98 12.92 -1.88 -3.64
N ARG A 99 12.47 -2.92 -2.95
CA ARG A 99 12.26 -2.89 -1.49
C ARG A 99 13.56 -2.60 -0.75
N LEU A 100 14.66 -3.22 -1.15
CA LEU A 100 15.97 -3.04 -0.52
C LEU A 100 16.49 -1.60 -0.63
N ILE A 101 16.12 -0.89 -1.70
CA ILE A 101 16.46 0.52 -1.89
C ILE A 101 15.56 1.44 -1.03
N ILE A 102 14.27 1.14 -0.94
CA ILE A 102 13.26 2.08 -0.40
C ILE A 102 12.98 1.84 1.09
N GLU A 103 12.71 0.59 1.50
CA GLU A 103 12.18 0.30 2.83
C GLU A 103 13.17 0.53 3.99
N PRO A 104 14.50 0.35 3.85
CA PRO A 104 15.44 0.71 4.90
C PRO A 104 15.38 2.18 5.29
N GLU A 105 15.23 3.08 4.31
CA GLU A 105 15.10 4.51 4.59
C GLU A 105 13.73 4.86 5.19
N ILE A 106 12.67 4.17 4.78
CA ILE A 106 11.36 4.28 5.41
C ILE A 106 11.42 3.84 6.87
N ALA A 107 12.10 2.72 7.19
CA ALA A 107 12.27 2.24 8.56
C ALA A 107 13.08 3.23 9.42
N ALA A 108 14.15 3.80 8.87
CA ALA A 108 14.94 4.82 9.53
C ALA A 108 14.10 6.07 9.86
N LEU A 109 13.30 6.54 8.91
CA LEU A 109 12.41 7.69 9.08
C LEU A 109 11.27 7.38 10.06
N SER A 110 10.73 6.16 10.03
CA SER A 110 9.76 5.67 11.00
C SER A 110 10.34 5.69 12.42
N ALA A 111 11.53 5.16 12.64
CA ALA A 111 12.18 5.17 13.95
C ALA A 111 12.33 6.60 14.52
N GLU A 112 12.56 7.59 13.65
CA GLU A 112 12.66 8.99 14.06
C GLU A 112 11.29 9.57 14.49
N ARG A 113 10.20 9.20 13.79
CA ARG A 113 8.92 9.92 13.85
C ARG A 113 7.78 9.15 14.52
N ILE A 114 7.94 7.84 14.76
CA ILE A 114 6.86 6.98 15.24
C ILE A 114 6.25 7.49 16.55
N CYS A 115 4.93 7.53 16.61
CA CYS A 115 4.16 7.87 17.82
C CYS A 115 3.71 6.61 18.57
N LYS A 116 3.24 6.80 19.82
CA LYS A 116 2.81 5.70 20.71
C LYS A 116 1.72 4.80 20.07
N ASN A 117 0.75 5.40 19.39
CA ASN A 117 -0.33 4.63 18.75
C ASN A 117 0.20 3.69 17.67
N HIS A 118 1.09 4.17 16.80
CA HIS A 118 1.71 3.33 15.77
C HIS A 118 2.62 2.25 16.35
N ILE A 119 3.27 2.50 17.50
CA ILE A 119 4.05 1.44 18.21
C ILE A 119 3.11 0.30 18.63
N ILE A 120 1.96 0.61 19.24
CA ILE A 120 0.97 -0.40 19.66
C ILE A 120 0.46 -1.21 18.46
N GLU A 121 0.15 -0.54 17.35
CA GLU A 121 -0.28 -1.22 16.12
C GLU A 121 0.82 -2.10 15.53
N LEU A 122 2.06 -1.64 15.54
CA LEU A 122 3.23 -2.37 15.03
C LEU A 122 3.50 -3.62 15.87
N GLU A 123 3.44 -3.51 17.20
CA GLU A 123 3.55 -4.63 18.12
C GLU A 123 2.43 -5.66 17.89
N LYS A 124 1.20 -5.20 17.74
CA LYS A 124 0.06 -6.08 17.46
C LYS A 124 0.22 -6.82 16.12
N SER A 125 0.68 -6.15 15.07
CA SER A 125 0.89 -6.81 13.77
C SER A 125 2.02 -7.83 13.85
N PHE A 126 3.13 -7.52 14.52
CA PHE A 126 4.23 -8.45 14.78
C PHE A 126 3.78 -9.67 15.58
N GLN A 127 3.02 -9.47 16.66
CA GLN A 127 2.53 -10.57 17.49
C GLN A 127 1.63 -11.52 16.71
N LYS A 128 0.73 -10.97 15.88
CA LYS A 128 -0.15 -11.77 15.02
C LYS A 128 0.63 -12.53 13.93
N MET A 129 1.63 -11.89 13.33
CA MET A 129 2.54 -12.55 12.40
C MET A 129 3.27 -13.72 13.07
N LYS A 130 3.83 -13.50 14.26
CA LYS A 130 4.53 -14.52 15.07
C LYS A 130 3.61 -15.70 15.43
N GLU A 131 2.37 -15.44 15.88
CA GLU A 131 1.36 -16.47 16.16
C GLU A 131 1.11 -17.34 14.92
N LYS A 132 0.90 -16.74 13.75
CA LYS A 132 0.67 -17.46 12.49
C LYS A 132 1.87 -18.32 12.10
N ILE A 133 3.08 -17.78 12.20
CA ILE A 133 4.31 -18.53 11.90
C ILE A 133 4.45 -19.75 12.82
N ILE A 134 4.23 -19.59 14.12
CA ILE A 134 4.34 -20.70 15.09
C ILE A 134 3.30 -21.79 14.81
N MET A 135 2.10 -21.41 14.33
CA MET A 135 1.04 -22.35 13.95
C MET A 135 1.27 -23.00 12.58
N GLY A 136 2.32 -22.62 11.84
CA GLY A 136 2.55 -23.06 10.46
C GLY A 136 1.54 -22.52 9.45
N GLU A 137 0.87 -21.41 9.78
CA GLU A 137 -0.14 -20.76 8.94
C GLU A 137 0.45 -19.59 8.14
N ASP A 138 -0.27 -19.19 7.06
CA ASP A 138 0.08 -18.01 6.27
C ASP A 138 0.05 -16.73 7.11
N HIS A 139 1.17 -16.05 7.16
CA HIS A 139 1.39 -14.82 7.92
C HIS A 139 1.50 -13.56 7.04
N THR A 140 1.42 -13.71 5.72
CA THR A 140 1.71 -12.62 4.75
C THR A 140 0.87 -11.38 4.93
N GLU A 141 -0.40 -11.51 5.32
CA GLU A 141 -1.26 -10.34 5.57
C GLU A 141 -0.80 -9.52 6.78
N TRP A 142 -0.26 -10.17 7.82
CA TRP A 142 0.27 -9.48 8.99
C TRP A 142 1.65 -8.89 8.72
N ASP A 143 2.45 -9.53 7.89
CA ASP A 143 3.73 -9.02 7.40
C ASP A 143 3.52 -7.75 6.55
N LYS A 144 2.62 -7.80 5.56
CA LYS A 144 2.21 -6.62 4.78
C LYS A 144 1.72 -5.48 5.67
N LYS A 145 0.94 -5.81 6.70
CA LYS A 145 0.44 -4.82 7.66
C LYS A 145 1.57 -4.21 8.47
N PHE A 146 2.55 -5.00 8.91
CA PHE A 146 3.72 -4.53 9.64
C PHE A 146 4.51 -3.50 8.82
N HIS A 147 4.87 -3.82 7.58
CA HIS A 147 5.55 -2.91 6.66
C HIS A 147 4.73 -1.64 6.36
N ASN A 148 3.42 -1.77 6.20
CA ASN A 148 2.54 -0.62 5.99
C ASN A 148 2.49 0.31 7.19
N ILE A 149 2.43 -0.20 8.43
CA ILE A 149 2.46 0.62 9.65
C ILE A 149 3.78 1.40 9.75
N ILE A 150 4.91 0.79 9.38
CA ILE A 150 6.20 1.48 9.31
C ILE A 150 6.13 2.65 8.33
N ALA A 151 5.55 2.46 7.14
CA ALA A 151 5.38 3.52 6.17
C ALA A 151 4.45 4.64 6.65
N VAL A 152 3.31 4.29 7.26
CA VAL A 152 2.35 5.24 7.84
C VAL A 152 3.00 6.08 8.94
N SER A 153 3.80 5.45 9.81
CA SER A 153 4.42 6.10 10.96
C SER A 153 5.49 7.14 10.59
N THR A 154 5.95 7.16 9.33
CA THR A 154 6.82 8.23 8.82
C THR A 154 6.12 9.59 8.74
N GLY A 155 4.78 9.64 8.76
CA GLY A 155 3.99 10.84 8.52
C GLY A 155 4.07 11.36 7.08
N ASN A 156 4.74 10.64 6.18
CA ASN A 156 4.84 11.00 4.76
C ASN A 156 3.75 10.28 3.94
N PRO A 157 2.74 10.99 3.40
CA PRO A 157 1.64 10.34 2.69
C PRO A 157 2.06 9.64 1.39
N ILE A 158 3.23 9.99 0.82
CA ILE A 158 3.75 9.32 -0.38
C ILE A 158 4.32 7.93 -0.02
N MET A 159 5.02 7.81 1.12
CA MET A 159 5.54 6.51 1.58
C MET A 159 4.41 5.50 1.83
N GLN A 160 3.27 5.97 2.37
CA GLN A 160 2.07 5.14 2.53
C GLN A 160 1.49 4.61 1.22
N ARG A 161 1.78 5.26 0.08
CA ARG A 161 1.30 4.86 -1.24
C ARG A 161 2.29 3.96 -1.98
N ILE A 162 3.57 4.08 -1.71
CA ILE A 162 4.62 3.26 -2.34
C ILE A 162 4.56 1.81 -1.85
N ILE A 163 4.44 1.59 -0.54
CA ILE A 163 4.46 0.24 0.04
C ILE A 163 3.36 -0.68 -0.51
N PRO A 164 2.09 -0.26 -0.64
CA PRO A 164 1.06 -1.09 -1.26
C PRO A 164 1.36 -1.53 -2.71
N ILE A 165 2.17 -0.76 -3.45
CA ILE A 165 2.52 -1.07 -4.85
C ILE A 165 3.52 -2.24 -4.91
N ILE A 166 4.46 -2.30 -3.96
CA ILE A 166 5.54 -3.31 -3.94
C ILE A 166 5.26 -4.49 -3.01
N LYS A 167 4.12 -4.46 -2.30
CA LYS A 167 3.78 -5.45 -1.25
C LYS A 167 3.58 -6.87 -1.76
N ASP A 168 3.27 -7.05 -3.04
CA ASP A 168 2.98 -8.38 -3.59
C ASP A 168 4.22 -9.29 -3.53
N SER A 169 5.43 -8.71 -3.52
CA SER A 169 6.68 -9.43 -3.27
C SER A 169 6.72 -10.13 -1.89
N ILE A 170 5.98 -9.64 -0.89
CA ILE A 170 5.91 -10.28 0.43
C ILE A 170 5.20 -11.64 0.33
N THR A 171 4.08 -11.70 -0.40
CA THR A 171 3.35 -12.96 -0.61
C THR A 171 4.16 -13.95 -1.43
N GLU A 172 4.73 -13.50 -2.54
CA GLU A 172 5.55 -14.36 -3.40
C GLU A 172 6.82 -14.83 -2.67
N GLY A 173 7.46 -13.95 -1.90
CA GLY A 173 8.60 -14.33 -1.06
C GLY A 173 8.26 -15.38 0.00
N TYR A 174 7.07 -15.32 0.60
CA TYR A 174 6.59 -16.36 1.50
C TYR A 174 6.40 -17.70 0.78
N ILE A 175 5.75 -17.72 -0.40
CA ILE A 175 5.55 -18.92 -1.20
C ILE A 175 6.89 -19.61 -1.49
N GLU A 176 7.92 -18.82 -1.83
CA GLU A 176 9.26 -19.33 -2.13
C GLU A 176 10.03 -19.85 -0.91
N THR A 177 9.76 -19.33 0.29
CA THR A 177 10.55 -19.59 1.49
C THR A 177 9.86 -20.51 2.52
N LYS A 178 8.56 -20.72 2.45
CA LYS A 178 7.77 -21.46 3.47
C LYS A 178 8.23 -22.90 3.71
N GLU A 179 8.79 -23.55 2.69
CA GLU A 179 9.29 -24.93 2.76
C GLU A 179 10.75 -25.01 3.26
N ILE A 180 11.42 -23.87 3.47
CA ILE A 180 12.80 -23.84 3.97
C ILE A 180 12.78 -24.10 5.48
N PRO A 181 13.52 -25.10 5.99
CA PRO A 181 13.59 -25.39 7.42
C PRO A 181 13.97 -24.13 8.23
N GLU A 182 13.33 -23.93 9.36
CA GLU A 182 13.55 -22.79 10.26
C GLU A 182 13.31 -21.39 9.69
N SER A 183 12.80 -21.29 8.45
CA SER A 183 12.52 -19.97 7.82
C SER A 183 11.66 -19.07 8.70
N GLY A 184 10.64 -19.61 9.34
CA GLY A 184 9.77 -18.88 10.26
C GLY A 184 10.51 -18.29 11.46
N ASN A 185 11.46 -19.02 12.05
CA ASN A 185 12.27 -18.53 13.17
C ASN A 185 13.15 -17.36 12.76
N ILE A 186 13.72 -17.40 11.56
CA ILE A 186 14.54 -16.31 11.01
C ILE A 186 13.69 -15.07 10.75
N VAL A 187 12.50 -15.24 10.16
CA VAL A 187 11.55 -14.15 9.93
C VAL A 187 11.17 -13.48 11.25
N ILE A 188 10.77 -14.25 12.27
CA ILE A 188 10.43 -13.73 13.59
C ILE A 188 11.61 -12.93 14.18
N LYS A 189 12.80 -13.50 14.18
CA LYS A 189 14.00 -12.86 14.74
C LYS A 189 14.35 -11.53 14.07
N ASN A 190 14.29 -11.48 12.73
CA ASN A 190 14.61 -10.27 11.99
C ASN A 190 13.56 -9.17 12.22
N HIS A 191 12.28 -9.50 12.20
CA HIS A 191 11.20 -8.54 12.47
C HIS A 191 11.20 -8.05 13.93
N GLU A 192 11.55 -8.91 14.89
CA GLU A 192 11.69 -8.51 16.30
C GLU A 192 12.80 -7.48 16.49
N LYS A 193 13.96 -7.70 15.88
CA LYS A 193 15.08 -6.73 15.91
C LYS A 193 14.67 -5.39 15.31
N LEU A 194 13.98 -5.42 14.16
CA LEU A 194 13.48 -4.23 13.50
C LEU A 194 12.46 -3.48 14.38
N LEU A 195 11.49 -4.19 14.94
CA LEU A 195 10.51 -3.63 15.87
C LEU A 195 11.19 -2.94 17.07
N LEU A 196 12.15 -3.62 17.70
CA LEU A 196 12.88 -3.07 18.84
C LEU A 196 13.69 -1.82 18.50
N ALA A 197 14.34 -1.80 17.33
CA ALA A 197 15.09 -0.64 16.85
C ALA A 197 14.17 0.56 16.61
N ILE A 198 13.01 0.35 16.00
CA ILE A 198 12.01 1.40 15.77
C ILE A 198 11.46 1.94 17.08
N LYS A 199 11.07 1.07 18.03
CA LYS A 199 10.59 1.46 19.37
C LYS A 199 11.60 2.29 20.15
N LYS A 200 12.88 1.91 20.07
CA LYS A 200 13.98 2.62 20.71
C LYS A 200 14.44 3.86 19.96
N LYS A 201 13.81 4.19 18.85
CA LYS A 201 14.16 5.32 17.97
C LYS A 201 15.60 5.25 17.44
N GLN A 202 16.12 4.06 17.23
CA GLN A 202 17.45 3.79 16.74
C GLN A 202 17.48 3.76 15.21
N LYS A 203 17.56 4.93 14.60
CA LYS A 203 17.45 5.15 13.14
C LYS A 203 18.35 4.23 12.31
N ASN A 204 19.65 4.17 12.64
CA ASN A 204 20.59 3.36 11.87
C ASN A 204 20.36 1.85 12.07
N ALA A 205 20.04 1.41 13.28
CA ALA A 205 19.70 0.02 13.55
C ALA A 205 18.41 -0.40 12.82
N ALA A 206 17.39 0.47 12.78
CA ALA A 206 16.15 0.22 12.04
C ALA A 206 16.41 0.05 10.53
N ARG A 207 17.30 0.88 9.96
CA ARG A 207 17.75 0.76 8.55
C ARG A 207 18.37 -0.60 8.28
N GLU A 208 19.36 -0.99 9.08
CA GLU A 208 20.09 -2.25 8.88
C GLU A 208 19.18 -3.48 9.11
N HIS A 209 18.35 -3.48 10.14
CA HIS A 209 17.45 -4.59 10.38
C HIS A 209 16.34 -4.71 9.31
N MET A 210 15.91 -3.62 8.69
CA MET A 210 15.03 -3.70 7.53
C MET A 210 15.74 -4.33 6.32
N LYS A 211 17.02 -4.02 6.10
CA LYS A 211 17.84 -4.72 5.08
C LYS A 211 17.90 -6.22 5.36
N ASP A 212 18.15 -6.62 6.61
CA ASP A 212 18.21 -8.04 6.99
C ASP A 212 16.90 -8.77 6.68
N VAL A 213 15.74 -8.13 6.96
CA VAL A 213 14.42 -8.67 6.63
C VAL A 213 14.27 -8.92 5.12
N ILE A 214 14.64 -7.94 4.30
CA ILE A 214 14.47 -8.01 2.85
C ILE A 214 15.49 -8.96 2.20
N LEU A 215 16.76 -8.88 2.61
CA LEU A 215 17.82 -9.72 2.08
C LEU A 215 17.59 -11.20 2.35
N TYR A 216 16.99 -11.54 3.48
CA TYR A 216 16.61 -12.92 3.76
C TYR A 216 15.69 -13.49 2.66
N GLY A 217 14.61 -12.77 2.33
CA GLY A 217 13.70 -13.19 1.24
C GLY A 217 14.40 -13.22 -0.12
N MET A 218 15.16 -12.18 -0.45
CA MET A 218 15.86 -12.04 -1.73
C MET A 218 16.90 -13.15 -1.97
N ASN A 219 17.68 -13.51 -0.96
CA ASN A 219 18.73 -14.53 -1.09
C ASN A 219 18.12 -15.93 -1.32
N ASN A 220 16.97 -16.22 -0.70
CA ASN A 220 16.30 -17.51 -0.90
C ASN A 220 15.68 -17.67 -2.29
N ILE A 221 15.33 -16.56 -2.95
CA ILE A 221 14.86 -16.58 -4.34
C ILE A 221 16.03 -16.82 -5.30
N LYS A 222 17.18 -16.18 -5.05
CA LYS A 222 18.39 -16.37 -5.87
C LYS A 222 18.91 -17.80 -5.81
N SER A 223 18.96 -18.44 -4.64
CA SER A 223 19.50 -19.79 -4.49
C SER A 223 18.71 -20.84 -5.26
N LYS A 224 17.43 -20.60 -5.57
CA LYS A 224 16.61 -21.51 -6.38
C LYS A 224 16.74 -21.29 -7.90
N LYS A 225 17.28 -20.15 -8.35
CA LYS A 225 17.35 -19.81 -9.79
C LYS A 225 18.75 -19.97 -10.41
N PHE A 226 19.79 -20.02 -9.61
CA PHE A 226 21.18 -20.01 -10.08
C PHE A 226 21.99 -21.26 -9.71
N ASP A 227 21.34 -22.30 -9.15
CA ASP A 227 21.81 -23.69 -9.04
C ASP A 227 21.24 -24.53 -10.22
#